data_1a92c6ed006de02889392d2c769e0096
#
_entry.id   1a92c6ed006de02889392d2c769e0096
#
_cell.length_a   1.000
_cell.length_b   1.000
_cell.length_c   1.000
_cell.angle_alpha   90.00
_cell.angle_beta   90.00
_cell.angle_gamma   90.00
#
_symmetry.space_group_name_H-M   'P 1'
#
loop_
_entity.id
_entity.type
_entity.pdbx_description
1 polymer ?
#
loop_
_entity_poly.entity_id
_entity_poly.type
_entity_poly.pdbx_seq_one_letter_code
_entity_poly.pdbx_strand_id
1 'polypeptide(L)'
;MFETTIAGSLPKPFWLAEPGKLWPQWKAQGAELEAAKRDATVLALKEQEDAGLDIVTDGEQSRQHFVHGFLEAVAGIDFEHKVKMGIRDNRYEAMVPQVTGALRLRSRVHRSEATLARAHTKRKLKITLPGPLTIVDTVADRYYGDRRSMAMAFADLLNQEARALQADGVDVIQFDEPAFNVYPAEVNEWGIAALERAAAGLTCTTAVHICYGYGIQANIDWKKSLGEEWRQYEQIFPALARSSIKQVSLECANSHVPAELMRLLVNKDVLVGVIDVASDDVETPEQVAAVIDKALAFVPQHRLLPCTNCGMAPMNREIALRKLSALTQGAALARTRHG
;
A
#
# COMPACT_ATOMS: atom_id res chain seq x y z
N MET A 1 -9.37 9.64 -17.66
CA MET A 1 -10.57 9.10 -16.99
C MET A 1 -10.31 7.65 -16.63
N PHE A 2 -10.58 7.25 -15.39
CA PHE A 2 -10.36 5.89 -14.86
C PHE A 2 -8.94 5.39 -15.07
N GLU A 3 -7.92 6.19 -14.71
CA GLU A 3 -6.53 5.71 -14.70
C GLU A 3 -6.40 4.53 -13.75
N THR A 4 -5.83 3.44 -14.25
CA THR A 4 -5.71 2.17 -13.52
C THR A 4 -4.37 2.07 -12.80
N THR A 5 -4.39 1.47 -11.61
CA THR A 5 -3.18 1.17 -10.83
C THR A 5 -3.40 -0.04 -9.93
N ILE A 6 -2.38 -0.46 -9.19
CA ILE A 6 -2.47 -1.46 -8.12
C ILE A 6 -2.10 -0.85 -6.77
N ALA A 7 -2.43 -1.50 -5.66
CA ALA A 7 -2.06 -1.00 -4.33
C ALA A 7 -0.53 -0.88 -4.14
N GLY A 8 0.27 -1.80 -4.73
CA GLY A 8 1.73 -1.68 -4.70
C GLY A 8 2.43 -2.97 -5.10
N SER A 9 2.28 -4.01 -4.29
CA SER A 9 3.02 -5.25 -4.46
C SER A 9 2.45 -6.19 -5.52
N LEU A 10 3.36 -6.90 -6.20
CA LEU A 10 3.09 -8.07 -7.03
C LEU A 10 3.76 -9.32 -6.43
N PRO A 11 3.24 -10.52 -6.73
CA PRO A 11 3.90 -11.76 -6.35
C PRO A 11 5.32 -11.82 -6.91
N LYS A 12 6.28 -12.20 -6.07
CA LYS A 12 7.66 -12.36 -6.51
C LYS A 12 7.80 -13.56 -7.43
N PRO A 13 8.66 -13.48 -8.48
CA PRO A 13 8.99 -14.65 -9.28
C PRO A 13 9.56 -15.78 -8.42
N PHE A 14 9.24 -17.04 -8.79
CA PHE A 14 9.65 -18.23 -8.04
C PHE A 14 11.17 -18.37 -7.88
N TRP A 15 11.93 -17.80 -8.82
CA TRP A 15 13.41 -17.82 -8.77
C TRP A 15 13.98 -16.76 -7.81
N LEU A 16 13.23 -15.68 -7.47
CA LEU A 16 13.66 -14.65 -6.56
C LEU A 16 13.38 -15.04 -5.10
N ALA A 17 12.17 -15.52 -4.81
CA ALA A 17 11.74 -15.79 -3.45
C ALA A 17 10.71 -16.94 -3.39
N GLU A 18 10.37 -17.39 -2.19
CA GLU A 18 9.33 -18.40 -1.96
C GLU A 18 7.95 -17.85 -2.36
N PRO A 19 7.16 -18.60 -3.17
CA PRO A 19 5.84 -18.15 -3.59
C PRO A 19 4.81 -18.25 -2.46
N GLY A 20 3.70 -17.49 -2.59
CA GLY A 20 2.52 -17.62 -1.74
C GLY A 20 2.72 -17.14 -0.27
N LYS A 21 3.73 -16.34 -0.01
CA LYS A 21 4.02 -15.83 1.33
C LYS A 21 4.02 -14.30 1.38
N LEU A 22 3.45 -13.75 2.44
CA LEU A 22 3.51 -12.31 2.71
C LEU A 22 4.93 -11.85 3.06
N TRP A 23 5.72 -12.75 3.66
CA TRP A 23 7.13 -12.53 4.03
C TRP A 23 8.01 -13.65 3.46
N PRO A 24 8.25 -13.62 2.13
CA PRO A 24 8.96 -14.70 1.46
C PRO A 24 10.46 -14.69 1.79
N GLN A 25 11.08 -15.87 1.90
CA GLN A 25 12.52 -15.97 2.01
C GLN A 25 13.18 -15.84 0.64
N TRP A 26 14.29 -15.12 0.58
CA TRP A 26 15.09 -14.99 -0.64
C TRP A 26 15.75 -16.31 -1.01
N LYS A 27 15.87 -16.60 -2.31
CA LYS A 27 16.52 -17.82 -2.81
C LYS A 27 17.98 -17.63 -3.22
N ALA A 28 18.44 -16.38 -3.27
CA ALA A 28 19.81 -16.00 -3.57
C ALA A 28 20.37 -15.12 -2.44
N GLN A 29 21.67 -14.82 -2.48
CA GLN A 29 22.36 -13.98 -1.52
C GLN A 29 23.35 -13.04 -2.23
N GLY A 30 23.79 -11.98 -1.54
CA GLY A 30 24.83 -11.07 -2.03
C GLY A 30 24.52 -10.47 -3.39
N ALA A 31 25.53 -10.41 -4.25
CA ALA A 31 25.41 -9.79 -5.58
C ALA A 31 24.39 -10.48 -6.51
N GLU A 32 24.21 -11.79 -6.37
CA GLU A 32 23.21 -12.56 -7.13
C GLU A 32 21.80 -12.15 -6.72
N LEU A 33 21.54 -11.96 -5.42
CA LEU A 33 20.25 -11.47 -4.93
C LEU A 33 19.95 -10.07 -5.47
N GLU A 34 20.93 -9.16 -5.43
CA GLU A 34 20.73 -7.80 -5.92
C GLU A 34 20.48 -7.76 -7.44
N ALA A 35 21.14 -8.62 -8.22
CA ALA A 35 20.83 -8.79 -9.64
C ALA A 35 19.40 -9.33 -9.84
N ALA A 36 19.03 -10.38 -9.12
CA ALA A 36 17.70 -10.96 -9.18
C ALA A 36 16.59 -9.96 -8.80
N LYS A 37 16.77 -9.14 -7.78
CA LYS A 37 15.81 -8.07 -7.42
C LYS A 37 15.62 -7.06 -8.55
N ARG A 38 16.71 -6.65 -9.22
CA ARG A 38 16.65 -5.73 -10.36
C ARG A 38 15.87 -6.33 -11.52
N ASP A 39 16.17 -7.58 -11.90
CA ASP A 39 15.50 -8.28 -12.98
C ASP A 39 14.00 -8.47 -12.67
N ALA A 40 13.66 -8.81 -11.44
CA ALA A 40 12.28 -8.94 -11.00
C ALA A 40 11.52 -7.61 -11.03
N THR A 41 12.17 -6.49 -10.68
CA THR A 41 11.58 -5.14 -10.77
C THR A 41 11.28 -4.79 -12.23
N VAL A 42 12.22 -5.02 -13.14
CA VAL A 42 12.00 -4.79 -14.58
C VAL A 42 10.88 -5.67 -15.13
N LEU A 43 10.84 -6.95 -14.74
CA LEU A 43 9.76 -7.87 -15.10
C LEU A 43 8.40 -7.38 -14.58
N ALA A 44 8.32 -6.95 -13.33
CA ALA A 44 7.09 -6.44 -12.73
C ALA A 44 6.56 -5.19 -13.45
N LEU A 45 7.44 -4.29 -13.87
CA LEU A 45 7.07 -3.11 -14.68
C LEU A 45 6.51 -3.55 -16.05
N LYS A 46 7.21 -4.46 -16.73
CA LYS A 46 6.79 -4.97 -18.05
C LYS A 46 5.43 -5.64 -17.99
N GLU A 47 5.17 -6.47 -16.99
CA GLU A 47 3.90 -7.17 -16.81
C GLU A 47 2.73 -6.20 -16.55
N GLN A 48 2.96 -5.14 -15.78
CA GLN A 48 1.97 -4.08 -15.55
C GLN A 48 1.70 -3.29 -16.84
N GLU A 49 2.73 -2.94 -17.60
CA GLU A 49 2.59 -2.23 -18.89
C GLU A 49 1.87 -3.11 -19.93
N ASP A 50 2.21 -4.40 -20.02
CA ASP A 50 1.57 -5.36 -20.93
C ASP A 50 0.09 -5.58 -20.58
N ALA A 51 -0.24 -5.58 -19.29
CA ALA A 51 -1.63 -5.58 -18.84
C ALA A 51 -2.37 -4.26 -19.14
N GLY A 52 -1.66 -3.18 -19.46
CA GLY A 52 -2.23 -1.89 -19.82
C GLY A 52 -2.46 -0.93 -18.66
N LEU A 53 -1.82 -1.11 -17.50
CA LEU A 53 -1.95 -0.18 -16.37
C LEU A 53 -1.42 1.21 -16.72
N ASP A 54 -2.14 2.24 -16.27
CA ASP A 54 -1.78 3.64 -16.51
C ASP A 54 -0.70 4.15 -15.54
N ILE A 55 -0.77 3.69 -14.28
CA ILE A 55 0.19 4.01 -13.21
C ILE A 55 0.79 2.69 -12.74
N VAL A 56 2.10 2.53 -12.89
CA VAL A 56 2.83 1.31 -12.55
C VAL A 56 3.61 1.48 -11.24
N THR A 57 3.97 0.36 -10.61
CA THR A 57 4.78 0.31 -9.38
C THR A 57 6.03 -0.53 -9.59
N ASP A 58 7.00 -0.46 -8.68
CA ASP A 58 8.14 -1.38 -8.63
C ASP A 58 7.74 -2.83 -8.27
N GLY A 59 6.45 -3.05 -7.98
CA GLY A 59 5.90 -4.33 -7.55
C GLY A 59 6.44 -4.80 -6.19
N GLU A 60 7.16 -3.95 -5.49
CA GLU A 60 7.84 -4.26 -4.22
C GLU A 60 8.80 -5.46 -4.33
N GLN A 61 9.41 -5.64 -5.49
CA GLN A 61 10.21 -6.82 -5.77
C GLN A 61 11.51 -6.85 -4.95
N SER A 62 12.05 -5.70 -4.54
CA SER A 62 13.29 -5.60 -3.77
C SER A 62 13.10 -5.77 -2.26
N ARG A 63 11.86 -5.76 -1.76
CA ARG A 63 11.50 -5.80 -0.33
C ARG A 63 10.94 -7.16 0.06
N GLN A 64 11.39 -7.73 1.18
CA GLN A 64 10.73 -8.92 1.75
C GLN A 64 9.36 -8.59 2.32
N HIS A 65 9.26 -7.45 3.02
CA HIS A 65 8.03 -6.97 3.64
C HIS A 65 7.99 -5.44 3.56
N PHE A 66 6.82 -4.85 3.29
CA PHE A 66 6.66 -3.43 3.03
C PHE A 66 7.11 -2.53 4.20
N VAL A 67 6.89 -2.92 5.47
CA VAL A 67 7.36 -2.16 6.64
C VAL A 67 8.83 -2.42 6.91
N HIS A 68 9.23 -3.69 7.01
CA HIS A 68 10.61 -4.04 7.39
C HIS A 68 11.63 -3.61 6.35
N GLY A 69 11.28 -3.63 5.07
CA GLY A 69 12.14 -3.10 4.02
C GLY A 69 12.53 -1.63 4.21
N PHE A 70 11.68 -0.84 4.86
CA PHE A 70 12.01 0.53 5.26
C PHE A 70 12.83 0.55 6.55
N LEU A 71 12.43 -0.21 7.58
CA LEU A 71 13.05 -0.19 8.91
C LEU A 71 14.52 -0.64 8.90
N GLU A 72 14.91 -1.55 8.00
CA GLU A 72 16.29 -2.04 7.88
C GLU A 72 17.30 -0.92 7.58
N ALA A 73 16.87 0.17 6.95
CA ALA A 73 17.71 1.34 6.68
C ALA A 73 17.71 2.37 7.83
N VAL A 74 17.01 2.11 8.93
CA VAL A 74 16.88 3.06 10.05
C VAL A 74 17.83 2.70 11.18
N ALA A 75 18.61 3.67 11.67
CA ALA A 75 19.37 3.57 12.91
C ALA A 75 18.46 3.83 14.12
N GLY A 76 18.81 3.28 15.27
CA GLY A 76 18.02 3.37 16.50
C GLY A 76 17.06 2.21 16.70
N ILE A 77 17.09 1.22 15.80
CA ILE A 77 16.27 -0.01 15.87
C ILE A 77 17.17 -1.22 16.11
N ASP A 78 16.82 -2.02 17.11
CA ASP A 78 17.43 -3.30 17.45
C ASP A 78 16.60 -4.44 16.81
N PHE A 79 17.20 -5.11 15.82
CA PHE A 79 16.63 -6.27 15.14
C PHE A 79 17.09 -7.61 15.75
N GLU A 80 18.12 -7.60 16.59
CA GLU A 80 18.69 -8.81 17.17
C GLU A 80 17.87 -9.25 18.39
N HIS A 81 17.48 -8.31 19.25
CA HIS A 81 16.73 -8.59 20.47
C HIS A 81 15.25 -8.28 20.28
N LYS A 82 14.60 -9.05 19.41
CA LYS A 82 13.15 -8.91 19.16
C LYS A 82 12.32 -9.29 20.38
N VAL A 83 11.18 -8.64 20.56
CA VAL A 83 10.21 -8.92 21.61
C VAL A 83 8.88 -9.33 21.04
N LYS A 84 8.12 -10.14 21.79
CA LYS A 84 6.78 -10.53 21.44
C LYS A 84 5.82 -9.36 21.69
N MET A 85 5.04 -8.99 20.70
CA MET A 85 4.09 -7.88 20.78
C MET A 85 2.81 -8.20 20.03
N GLY A 86 1.67 -7.76 20.58
CA GLY A 86 0.39 -7.79 19.88
C GLY A 86 0.35 -6.75 18.75
N ILE A 87 -0.12 -7.15 17.59
CA ILE A 87 -0.25 -6.35 16.37
C ILE A 87 -1.73 -6.15 16.05
N ARG A 88 -2.08 -4.97 15.52
CA ARG A 88 -3.46 -4.64 15.15
C ARG A 88 -4.43 -4.85 16.31
N ASP A 89 -4.16 -4.21 17.44
CA ASP A 89 -4.95 -4.33 18.67
C ASP A 89 -5.05 -5.79 19.14
N ASN A 90 -3.91 -6.46 19.26
CA ASN A 90 -3.77 -7.86 19.65
C ASN A 90 -4.51 -8.88 18.76
N ARG A 91 -4.79 -8.52 17.51
CA ARG A 91 -5.39 -9.44 16.52
C ARG A 91 -4.50 -10.67 16.30
N TYR A 92 -3.20 -10.47 16.34
CA TYR A 92 -2.18 -11.53 16.34
C TYR A 92 -0.92 -11.04 17.05
N GLU A 93 -0.03 -11.97 17.39
CA GLU A 93 1.24 -11.67 18.02
C GLU A 93 2.40 -11.91 17.04
N ALA A 94 3.43 -11.07 17.12
CA ALA A 94 4.65 -11.21 16.32
C ALA A 94 5.90 -10.86 17.14
N MET A 95 7.04 -11.42 16.71
CA MET A 95 8.36 -11.00 17.19
C MET A 95 8.76 -9.73 16.44
N VAL A 96 8.77 -8.60 17.13
CA VAL A 96 9.03 -7.27 16.53
C VAL A 96 10.38 -6.70 16.98
N PRO A 97 11.05 -5.88 16.12
CA PRO A 97 12.23 -5.16 16.53
C PRO A 97 11.90 -4.06 17.55
N GLN A 98 12.90 -3.56 18.25
CA GLN A 98 12.72 -2.56 19.28
C GLN A 98 13.38 -1.24 18.88
N VAL A 99 12.68 -0.12 19.10
CA VAL A 99 13.27 1.21 19.00
C VAL A 99 14.00 1.50 20.31
N THR A 100 15.34 1.52 20.27
CA THR A 100 16.21 1.65 21.44
C THR A 100 17.03 2.94 21.46
N GLY A 101 16.86 3.80 20.44
CA GLY A 101 17.59 5.07 20.33
C GLY A 101 16.91 6.03 19.35
N ALA A 102 17.49 7.22 19.23
CA ALA A 102 16.99 8.23 18.28
C ALA A 102 17.01 7.71 16.85
N LEU A 103 15.85 7.82 16.18
CA LEU A 103 15.67 7.33 14.81
C LEU A 103 16.35 8.26 13.79
N ARG A 104 17.04 7.69 12.82
CA ARG A 104 17.63 8.41 11.67
C ARG A 104 17.86 7.45 10.50
N LEU A 105 17.75 7.92 9.27
CA LEU A 105 18.13 7.13 8.10
C LEU A 105 19.64 6.92 8.06
N ARG A 106 20.08 5.68 7.81
CA ARG A 106 21.49 5.32 7.52
C ARG A 106 21.84 5.63 6.08
N SER A 107 20.87 5.46 5.19
CA SER A 107 20.98 5.66 3.75
C SER A 107 19.59 5.88 3.14
N ARG A 108 19.54 6.23 1.86
CA ARG A 108 18.32 6.19 1.06
C ARG A 108 17.78 4.76 1.02
N VAL A 109 16.48 4.60 1.21
CA VAL A 109 15.83 3.28 1.32
C VAL A 109 15.55 2.68 -0.05
N HIS A 110 14.85 3.42 -0.91
CA HIS A 110 14.32 2.91 -2.19
C HIS A 110 14.95 3.58 -3.42
N ARG A 111 16.16 4.13 -3.28
CA ARG A 111 16.84 4.82 -4.38
C ARG A 111 17.09 3.92 -5.59
N SER A 112 17.62 2.73 -5.35
CA SER A 112 17.99 1.81 -6.43
C SER A 112 16.77 1.36 -7.23
N GLU A 113 15.67 1.03 -6.53
CA GLU A 113 14.41 0.60 -7.13
C GLU A 113 13.75 1.73 -7.91
N ALA A 114 13.66 2.91 -7.32
CA ALA A 114 13.03 4.07 -7.96
C ALA A 114 13.81 4.51 -9.21
N THR A 115 15.13 4.57 -9.11
CA THR A 115 16.00 4.92 -10.26
C THR A 115 15.90 3.88 -11.36
N LEU A 116 15.93 2.59 -11.02
CA LEU A 116 15.76 1.50 -11.97
C LEU A 116 14.39 1.54 -12.63
N ALA A 117 13.34 1.64 -11.82
CA ALA A 117 11.97 1.69 -12.32
C ALA A 117 11.77 2.88 -13.25
N ARG A 118 12.23 4.08 -12.86
CA ARG A 118 12.10 5.28 -13.72
C ARG A 118 12.84 5.14 -15.03
N ALA A 119 14.00 4.45 -15.06
CA ALA A 119 14.76 4.22 -16.28
C ALA A 119 14.06 3.24 -17.25
N HIS A 120 13.17 2.36 -16.76
CA HIS A 120 12.53 1.29 -17.54
C HIS A 120 11.05 1.54 -17.87
N THR A 121 10.44 2.61 -17.37
CA THR A 121 9.06 2.96 -17.73
C THR A 121 8.91 4.43 -18.12
N LYS A 122 7.94 4.70 -19.00
CA LYS A 122 7.45 6.05 -19.32
C LYS A 122 6.06 6.31 -18.72
N ARG A 123 5.46 5.30 -18.09
CA ARG A 123 4.20 5.44 -17.37
C ARG A 123 4.41 6.29 -16.11
N LYS A 124 3.33 6.76 -15.51
CA LYS A 124 3.39 7.33 -14.16
C LYS A 124 3.90 6.24 -13.21
N LEU A 125 4.91 6.58 -12.43
CA LEU A 125 5.55 5.67 -11.46
C LEU A 125 5.05 5.97 -10.06
N LYS A 126 4.51 4.96 -9.40
CA LYS A 126 4.12 4.98 -8.00
C LYS A 126 5.09 4.15 -7.17
N ILE A 127 5.56 4.71 -6.05
CA ILE A 127 6.32 4.00 -5.03
C ILE A 127 5.55 4.04 -3.70
N THR A 128 5.50 2.89 -3.02
CA THR A 128 4.84 2.75 -1.72
C THR A 128 5.84 2.85 -0.58
N LEU A 129 5.43 3.50 0.49
CA LEU A 129 6.13 3.60 1.77
C LEU A 129 5.19 3.13 2.88
N PRO A 130 5.67 2.52 3.96
CA PRO A 130 4.82 2.27 5.11
C PRO A 130 4.37 3.60 5.73
N GLY A 131 3.15 3.66 6.24
CA GLY A 131 2.68 4.84 6.95
C GLY A 131 3.18 4.89 8.40
N PRO A 132 3.26 6.08 9.02
CA PRO A 132 3.82 6.26 10.37
C PRO A 132 3.09 5.46 11.45
N LEU A 133 1.74 5.43 11.43
CA LEU A 133 0.96 4.70 12.44
C LEU A 133 1.13 3.18 12.26
N THR A 134 1.17 2.72 11.01
CA THR A 134 1.43 1.31 10.69
C THR A 134 2.82 0.87 11.15
N ILE A 135 3.85 1.71 11.02
CA ILE A 135 5.18 1.39 11.56
C ILE A 135 5.11 1.24 13.07
N VAL A 136 4.54 2.23 13.77
CA VAL A 136 4.45 2.24 15.24
C VAL A 136 3.71 1.00 15.77
N ASP A 137 2.75 0.48 15.02
CA ASP A 137 2.02 -0.74 15.38
C ASP A 137 2.84 -2.04 15.14
N THR A 138 4.04 -1.96 14.59
CA THR A 138 4.87 -3.13 14.24
C THR A 138 6.27 -3.10 14.88
N VAL A 139 6.56 -2.14 15.77
CA VAL A 139 7.82 -2.01 16.50
C VAL A 139 7.56 -1.76 17.98
N ALA A 140 8.41 -2.29 18.86
CA ALA A 140 8.32 -2.02 20.29
C ALA A 140 9.09 -0.74 20.64
N ASP A 141 8.47 0.15 21.41
CA ASP A 141 9.10 1.39 21.86
C ASP A 141 9.85 1.17 23.19
N ARG A 142 11.15 1.50 23.21
CA ARG A 142 12.01 1.53 24.40
C ARG A 142 12.73 2.88 24.58
N TYR A 143 12.38 3.87 23.74
CA TYR A 143 13.12 5.12 23.71
C TYR A 143 12.20 6.36 23.80
N TYR A 144 11.14 6.42 23.02
CA TYR A 144 10.25 7.60 22.96
C TYR A 144 9.23 7.64 24.11
N GLY A 145 8.82 6.47 24.62
CA GLY A 145 7.84 6.34 25.71
C GLY A 145 6.41 6.74 25.34
N ASP A 146 6.17 7.09 24.07
CA ASP A 146 4.88 7.57 23.54
C ASP A 146 4.76 7.28 22.05
N ARG A 147 3.65 6.64 21.66
CA ARG A 147 3.37 6.24 20.27
C ARG A 147 3.32 7.42 19.31
N ARG A 148 2.75 8.55 19.72
CA ARG A 148 2.67 9.77 18.92
C ARG A 148 4.06 10.33 18.63
N SER A 149 4.90 10.49 19.65
CA SER A 149 6.28 10.99 19.49
C SER A 149 7.10 10.09 18.57
N MET A 150 6.98 8.77 18.72
CA MET A 150 7.64 7.80 17.83
C MET A 150 7.11 7.91 16.39
N ALA A 151 5.79 8.04 16.20
CA ALA A 151 5.19 8.21 14.88
C ALA A 151 5.67 9.49 14.17
N MET A 152 5.80 10.60 14.91
CA MET A 152 6.32 11.86 14.35
C MET A 152 7.79 11.73 13.95
N ALA A 153 8.60 11.00 14.71
CA ALA A 153 9.99 10.72 14.33
C ALA A 153 10.06 9.86 13.05
N PHE A 154 9.24 8.81 12.92
CA PHE A 154 9.14 8.04 11.68
C PHE A 154 8.63 8.90 10.52
N ALA A 155 7.67 9.78 10.74
CA ALA A 155 7.14 10.68 9.72
C ALA A 155 8.23 11.59 9.13
N ASP A 156 9.17 12.07 9.94
CA ASP A 156 10.32 12.85 9.46
C ASP A 156 11.23 12.03 8.55
N LEU A 157 11.49 10.76 8.88
CA LEU A 157 12.31 9.89 8.05
C LEU A 157 11.60 9.52 6.74
N LEU A 158 10.32 9.24 6.82
CA LEU A 158 9.48 8.99 5.64
C LEU A 158 9.45 10.22 4.73
N ASN A 159 9.34 11.42 5.29
CA ASN A 159 9.39 12.66 4.51
C ASN A 159 10.74 12.84 3.80
N GLN A 160 11.84 12.56 4.47
CA GLN A 160 13.18 12.62 3.85
C GLN A 160 13.25 11.67 2.64
N GLU A 161 12.81 10.42 2.78
CA GLU A 161 12.80 9.45 1.68
C GLU A 161 11.80 9.85 0.58
N ALA A 162 10.59 10.25 0.94
CA ALA A 162 9.55 10.66 -0.01
C ALA A 162 9.99 11.84 -0.88
N ARG A 163 10.60 12.86 -0.29
CA ARG A 163 11.14 14.02 -1.06
C ARG A 163 12.26 13.61 -2.01
N ALA A 164 13.08 12.68 -1.58
CA ALA A 164 14.15 12.19 -2.43
C ALA A 164 13.64 11.29 -3.56
N LEU A 165 12.61 10.46 -3.32
CA LEU A 165 11.90 9.70 -4.37
C LEU A 165 11.24 10.61 -5.39
N GLN A 166 10.60 11.68 -4.95
CA GLN A 166 10.07 12.71 -5.86
C GLN A 166 11.18 13.31 -6.75
N ALA A 167 12.35 13.60 -6.17
CA ALA A 167 13.49 14.10 -6.92
C ALA A 167 14.07 13.08 -7.91
N ASP A 168 13.93 11.78 -7.63
CA ASP A 168 14.28 10.67 -8.53
C ASP A 168 13.25 10.46 -9.67
N GLY A 169 12.16 11.26 -9.72
CA GLY A 169 11.15 11.22 -10.77
C GLY A 169 9.96 10.30 -10.50
N VAL A 170 9.65 10.03 -9.24
CA VAL A 170 8.44 9.33 -8.83
C VAL A 170 7.23 10.27 -8.92
N ASP A 171 6.17 9.85 -9.60
CA ASP A 171 4.97 10.64 -9.86
C ASP A 171 3.93 10.54 -8.74
N VAL A 172 3.86 9.38 -8.08
CA VAL A 172 2.91 9.11 -6.98
C VAL A 172 3.66 8.49 -5.80
N ILE A 173 3.54 9.10 -4.63
CA ILE A 173 4.03 8.53 -3.37
C ILE A 173 2.84 8.11 -2.54
N GLN A 174 2.76 6.82 -2.27
CA GLN A 174 1.69 6.22 -1.48
C GLN A 174 2.21 5.80 -0.11
N PHE A 175 1.48 6.20 0.95
CA PHE A 175 1.71 5.73 2.31
C PHE A 175 0.70 4.62 2.64
N ASP A 176 1.20 3.46 3.08
CA ASP A 176 0.36 2.31 3.42
C ASP A 176 0.02 2.32 4.90
N GLU A 177 -1.25 2.57 5.21
CA GLU A 177 -1.78 2.72 6.57
C GLU A 177 -2.91 1.70 6.88
N PRO A 178 -2.68 0.39 6.75
CA PRO A 178 -3.69 -0.60 7.16
C PRO A 178 -4.04 -0.54 8.66
N ALA A 179 -3.20 0.08 9.49
CA ALA A 179 -3.48 0.31 10.90
C ALA A 179 -4.60 1.34 11.14
N PHE A 180 -4.91 2.20 10.18
CA PHE A 180 -5.95 3.22 10.32
C PHE A 180 -7.34 2.63 10.61
N ASN A 181 -7.66 1.48 10.03
CA ASN A 181 -8.92 0.78 10.30
C ASN A 181 -9.00 0.14 11.70
N VAL A 182 -7.89 0.09 12.42
CA VAL A 182 -7.81 -0.53 13.75
C VAL A 182 -7.84 0.52 14.85
N TYR A 183 -7.23 1.68 14.63
CA TYR A 183 -7.01 2.73 15.63
C TYR A 183 -7.65 4.06 15.24
N PRO A 184 -8.97 4.14 15.01
CA PRO A 184 -9.60 5.38 14.54
C PRO A 184 -9.46 6.55 15.52
N ALA A 185 -9.36 6.30 16.81
CA ALA A 185 -9.09 7.35 17.81
C ALA A 185 -7.71 7.96 17.61
N GLU A 186 -6.65 7.14 17.52
CA GLU A 186 -5.28 7.61 17.26
C GLU A 186 -5.17 8.29 15.89
N VAL A 187 -5.87 7.79 14.87
CA VAL A 187 -5.91 8.42 13.54
C VAL A 187 -6.41 9.85 13.64
N ASN A 188 -7.52 10.08 14.35
CA ASN A 188 -8.12 11.42 14.50
C ASN A 188 -7.30 12.32 15.44
N GLU A 189 -6.64 11.78 16.44
CA GLU A 189 -5.87 12.55 17.41
C GLU A 189 -4.52 13.00 16.83
N TRP A 190 -3.75 12.09 16.19
CA TRP A 190 -2.39 12.39 15.72
C TRP A 190 -1.99 11.66 14.41
N GLY A 191 -2.67 10.58 14.02
CA GLY A 191 -2.29 9.77 12.84
C GLY A 191 -2.33 10.56 11.54
N ILE A 192 -3.36 11.40 11.35
CA ILE A 192 -3.45 12.30 10.19
C ILE A 192 -2.30 13.32 10.21
N ALA A 193 -1.99 13.91 11.35
CA ALA A 193 -0.89 14.85 11.45
C ALA A 193 0.48 14.20 11.15
N ALA A 194 0.69 12.95 11.58
CA ALA A 194 1.90 12.20 11.25
C ALA A 194 1.97 11.88 9.73
N LEU A 195 0.85 11.48 9.12
CA LEU A 195 0.76 11.25 7.68
C LEU A 195 1.04 12.52 6.87
N GLU A 196 0.46 13.67 7.27
CA GLU A 196 0.72 14.96 6.62
C GLU A 196 2.17 15.41 6.79
N ARG A 197 2.79 15.14 7.94
CA ARG A 197 4.21 15.39 8.18
C ARG A 197 5.09 14.55 7.25
N ALA A 198 4.75 13.27 7.05
CA ALA A 198 5.44 12.40 6.09
C ALA A 198 5.30 12.90 4.65
N ALA A 199 4.18 13.52 4.30
CA ALA A 199 3.90 14.08 2.98
C ALA A 199 4.31 15.56 2.82
N ALA A 200 4.85 16.20 3.85
CA ALA A 200 5.10 17.65 3.85
C ALA A 200 6.05 18.10 2.73
N GLY A 201 5.64 19.13 1.98
CA GLY A 201 6.45 19.73 0.91
C GLY A 201 6.59 18.88 -0.36
N LEU A 202 5.84 17.76 -0.48
CA LEU A 202 5.72 17.03 -1.72
C LEU A 202 4.83 17.81 -2.71
N THR A 203 5.25 17.85 -3.97
CA THR A 203 4.51 18.45 -5.08
C THR A 203 3.96 17.40 -6.05
N CYS A 204 4.50 16.18 -6.01
CA CYS A 204 3.93 15.03 -6.70
C CYS A 204 2.60 14.58 -6.09
N THR A 205 1.92 13.64 -6.70
CA THR A 205 0.68 13.08 -6.15
C THR A 205 0.97 12.28 -4.87
N THR A 206 0.26 12.60 -3.79
CA THR A 206 0.32 11.84 -2.54
C THR A 206 -0.90 10.95 -2.41
N ALA A 207 -0.71 9.71 -2.01
CA ALA A 207 -1.78 8.74 -1.79
C ALA A 207 -1.67 8.10 -0.40
N VAL A 208 -2.80 7.69 0.17
CA VAL A 208 -2.85 6.80 1.32
C VAL A 208 -3.64 5.55 0.97
N HIS A 209 -3.05 4.38 1.24
CA HIS A 209 -3.73 3.10 1.07
C HIS A 209 -4.18 2.56 2.42
N ILE A 210 -5.47 2.25 2.53
CA ILE A 210 -6.09 1.74 3.75
C ILE A 210 -6.89 0.50 3.39
N CYS A 211 -6.43 -0.65 3.80
CA CYS A 211 -7.11 -1.92 3.60
C CYS A 211 -7.48 -2.58 4.93
N TYR A 212 -8.31 -3.61 4.87
CA TYR A 212 -8.64 -4.43 6.05
C TYR A 212 -7.61 -5.54 6.30
N GLY A 213 -6.60 -5.64 5.43
CA GLY A 213 -5.56 -6.65 5.47
C GLY A 213 -6.05 -8.02 4.97
N TYR A 214 -5.12 -8.82 4.46
CA TYR A 214 -5.35 -10.20 4.01
C TYR A 214 -4.04 -10.98 4.09
N GLY A 215 -4.04 -12.24 3.63
CA GLY A 215 -2.83 -13.08 3.57
C GLY A 215 -2.46 -13.79 4.87
N ILE A 216 -3.17 -13.52 5.98
CA ILE A 216 -3.05 -14.27 7.24
C ILE A 216 -4.43 -14.58 7.80
N GLN A 217 -4.56 -15.75 8.45
CA GLN A 217 -5.82 -16.25 9.00
C GLN A 217 -6.45 -15.28 10.00
N ALA A 218 -5.66 -14.64 10.86
CA ALA A 218 -6.14 -13.68 11.85
C ALA A 218 -6.88 -12.48 11.22
N ASN A 219 -6.47 -12.00 10.04
CA ASN A 219 -7.19 -10.95 9.32
C ASN A 219 -8.53 -11.45 8.76
N ILE A 220 -8.57 -12.69 8.25
CA ILE A 220 -9.78 -13.31 7.74
C ILE A 220 -10.81 -13.47 8.89
N ASP A 221 -10.36 -13.96 10.03
CA ASP A 221 -11.24 -14.19 11.20
C ASP A 221 -11.74 -12.87 11.79
N TRP A 222 -10.90 -11.85 11.84
CA TRP A 222 -11.32 -10.52 12.24
C TRP A 222 -12.37 -9.94 11.27
N LYS A 223 -12.17 -10.03 9.96
CA LYS A 223 -13.16 -9.57 8.96
C LYS A 223 -14.53 -10.24 9.19
N LYS A 224 -14.56 -11.55 9.49
CA LYS A 224 -15.81 -12.26 9.83
C LYS A 224 -16.50 -11.70 11.08
N SER A 225 -15.74 -11.16 12.03
CA SER A 225 -16.30 -10.58 13.26
C SER A 225 -16.89 -9.18 13.08
N LEU A 226 -16.64 -8.51 11.94
CA LEU A 226 -17.12 -7.15 11.67
C LEU A 226 -18.61 -7.08 11.29
N GLY A 227 -19.26 -8.22 11.07
CA GLY A 227 -20.68 -8.30 10.71
C GLY A 227 -20.93 -8.07 9.22
N GLU A 228 -22.17 -7.66 8.88
CA GLU A 228 -22.63 -7.53 7.50
C GLU A 228 -22.09 -6.29 6.79
N GLU A 229 -21.76 -5.23 7.51
CA GLU A 229 -21.19 -3.99 6.97
C GLU A 229 -19.91 -3.60 7.70
N TRP A 230 -18.86 -3.30 6.95
CA TRP A 230 -17.59 -2.84 7.49
C TRP A 230 -17.51 -1.32 7.40
N ARG A 231 -17.76 -0.63 8.51
CA ARG A 231 -17.90 0.83 8.54
C ARG A 231 -16.72 1.57 9.19
N GLN A 232 -15.56 0.94 9.35
CA GLN A 232 -14.37 1.55 9.96
C GLN A 232 -13.94 2.82 9.23
N TYR A 233 -14.05 2.86 7.90
CA TYR A 233 -13.76 4.05 7.09
C TYR A 233 -14.58 5.28 7.48
N GLU A 234 -15.81 5.09 7.96
CA GLU A 234 -16.69 6.16 8.39
C GLU A 234 -16.08 7.03 9.50
N GLN A 235 -15.26 6.43 10.36
CA GLN A 235 -14.63 7.11 11.48
C GLN A 235 -13.38 7.91 11.09
N ILE A 236 -12.73 7.59 9.96
CA ILE A 236 -11.46 8.18 9.55
C ILE A 236 -11.54 9.03 8.27
N PHE A 237 -12.46 8.73 7.35
CA PHE A 237 -12.58 9.46 6.08
C PHE A 237 -12.87 10.96 6.24
N PRO A 238 -13.67 11.44 7.20
CA PRO A 238 -13.84 12.88 7.40
C PRO A 238 -12.54 13.62 7.74
N ALA A 239 -11.63 12.99 8.49
CA ALA A 239 -10.32 13.57 8.79
C ALA A 239 -9.39 13.53 7.55
N LEU A 240 -9.38 12.41 6.82
CA LEU A 240 -8.64 12.30 5.55
C LEU A 240 -9.14 13.29 4.50
N ALA A 241 -10.44 13.54 4.41
CA ALA A 241 -11.00 14.51 3.49
C ALA A 241 -10.46 15.93 3.73
N ARG A 242 -10.15 16.29 4.98
CA ARG A 242 -9.54 17.57 5.35
C ARG A 242 -8.02 17.61 5.22
N SER A 243 -7.36 16.45 5.11
CA SER A 243 -5.90 16.36 5.02
C SER A 243 -5.35 16.88 3.69
N SER A 244 -4.04 17.07 3.62
CA SER A 244 -3.32 17.45 2.40
C SER A 244 -3.12 16.30 1.41
N ILE A 245 -3.40 15.04 1.79
CA ILE A 245 -3.29 13.87 0.92
C ILE A 245 -4.28 13.98 -0.24
N LYS A 246 -3.81 13.67 -1.46
CA LYS A 246 -4.62 13.84 -2.68
C LYS A 246 -5.50 12.63 -2.98
N GLN A 247 -4.99 11.43 -2.79
CA GLN A 247 -5.65 10.18 -3.16
C GLN A 247 -5.87 9.29 -1.94
N VAL A 248 -7.04 8.65 -1.85
CA VAL A 248 -7.37 7.70 -0.79
C VAL A 248 -7.84 6.39 -1.41
N SER A 249 -7.23 5.28 -1.02
CA SER A 249 -7.56 3.93 -1.48
C SER A 249 -8.44 3.21 -0.48
N LEU A 250 -9.42 2.45 -0.97
CA LEU A 250 -10.31 1.61 -0.15
C LEU A 250 -10.69 0.30 -0.84
N GLU A 251 -11.02 -0.71 -0.05
CA GLU A 251 -11.54 -2.01 -0.54
C GLU A 251 -13.01 -1.89 -0.95
N CYS A 252 -13.39 -2.47 -2.11
CA CYS A 252 -14.77 -2.51 -2.58
C CYS A 252 -15.16 -3.85 -3.21
N ALA A 253 -14.30 -4.48 -4.01
CA ALA A 253 -14.61 -5.76 -4.66
C ALA A 253 -14.75 -6.88 -3.62
N ASN A 254 -15.88 -7.59 -3.63
CA ASN A 254 -16.19 -8.65 -2.68
C ASN A 254 -15.98 -8.26 -1.19
N SER A 255 -16.15 -6.97 -0.91
CA SER A 255 -16.01 -6.39 0.43
C SER A 255 -17.38 -6.02 0.98
N HIS A 256 -17.51 -6.07 2.31
CA HIS A 256 -18.70 -5.61 3.01
C HIS A 256 -18.66 -4.08 3.30
N VAL A 257 -17.76 -3.35 2.66
CA VAL A 257 -17.66 -1.89 2.79
C VAL A 257 -18.81 -1.24 2.03
N PRO A 258 -19.68 -0.45 2.70
CA PRO A 258 -20.74 0.29 2.02
C PRO A 258 -20.15 1.34 1.06
N ALA A 259 -20.53 1.28 -0.21
CA ALA A 259 -19.98 2.15 -1.24
C ALA A 259 -20.29 3.65 -1.01
N GLU A 260 -21.39 3.97 -0.31
CA GLU A 260 -21.75 5.34 0.06
C GLU A 260 -20.72 6.03 0.98
N LEU A 261 -19.85 5.28 1.67
CA LEU A 261 -18.77 5.86 2.48
C LEU A 261 -17.78 6.67 1.65
N MET A 262 -17.69 6.42 0.34
CA MET A 262 -16.87 7.23 -0.57
C MET A 262 -17.32 8.70 -0.61
N ARG A 263 -18.58 9.02 -0.30
CA ARG A 263 -19.08 10.40 -0.20
C ARG A 263 -18.37 11.23 0.87
N LEU A 264 -17.79 10.57 1.87
CA LEU A 264 -17.04 11.24 2.93
C LEU A 264 -15.67 11.75 2.46
N LEU A 265 -15.18 11.28 1.30
CA LEU A 265 -13.91 11.69 0.69
C LEU A 265 -14.08 12.90 -0.24
N VAL A 266 -14.66 13.96 0.30
CA VAL A 266 -14.88 15.20 -0.45
C VAL A 266 -13.54 15.76 -0.95
N ASN A 267 -13.45 16.10 -2.25
CA ASN A 267 -12.26 16.68 -2.90
C ASN A 267 -11.01 15.77 -2.92
N LYS A 268 -11.18 14.46 -2.71
CA LYS A 268 -10.11 13.47 -2.90
C LYS A 268 -10.33 12.68 -4.18
N ASP A 269 -9.24 12.30 -4.83
CA ASP A 269 -9.29 11.22 -5.79
C ASP A 269 -9.44 9.90 -5.02
N VAL A 270 -10.27 9.02 -5.52
CA VAL A 270 -10.61 7.76 -4.86
C VAL A 270 -10.08 6.59 -5.67
N LEU A 271 -9.13 5.86 -5.08
CA LEU A 271 -8.64 4.60 -5.64
C LEU A 271 -9.59 3.48 -5.18
N VAL A 272 -10.50 3.13 -6.08
CA VAL A 272 -11.57 2.14 -5.81
C VAL A 272 -11.02 0.74 -6.06
N GLY A 273 -11.00 -0.10 -5.01
CA GLY A 273 -10.61 -1.49 -5.13
C GLY A 273 -11.64 -2.29 -5.93
N VAL A 274 -11.34 -2.59 -7.17
CA VAL A 274 -12.21 -3.34 -8.09
C VAL A 274 -11.77 -4.78 -8.31
N ILE A 275 -10.64 -5.16 -7.72
CA ILE A 275 -10.05 -6.51 -7.74
C ILE A 275 -9.95 -7.04 -6.31
N ASP A 276 -10.56 -8.19 -6.06
CA ASP A 276 -10.42 -8.94 -4.82
C ASP A 276 -9.09 -9.69 -4.82
N VAL A 277 -8.26 -9.43 -3.82
CA VAL A 277 -6.95 -10.06 -3.66
C VAL A 277 -6.97 -11.21 -2.65
N ALA A 278 -8.12 -11.49 -2.05
CA ALA A 278 -8.32 -12.60 -1.12
C ALA A 278 -8.81 -13.88 -1.80
N SER A 279 -9.22 -13.80 -3.06
CA SER A 279 -9.72 -14.93 -3.87
C SER A 279 -8.81 -15.20 -5.06
N ASP A 280 -8.68 -16.48 -5.42
CA ASP A 280 -8.02 -16.93 -6.65
C ASP A 280 -8.93 -16.80 -7.90
N ASP A 281 -10.20 -16.50 -7.72
CA ASP A 281 -11.12 -16.23 -8.82
C ASP A 281 -10.71 -14.96 -9.54
N VAL A 282 -10.60 -15.02 -10.86
CA VAL A 282 -10.28 -13.86 -11.70
C VAL A 282 -11.58 -13.19 -12.12
N GLU A 283 -11.71 -11.92 -11.80
CA GLU A 283 -12.87 -11.10 -12.17
C GLU A 283 -13.02 -11.02 -13.70
N THR A 284 -14.25 -10.95 -14.18
CA THR A 284 -14.51 -10.60 -15.57
C THR A 284 -14.44 -9.07 -15.75
N PRO A 285 -14.19 -8.56 -16.98
CA PRO A 285 -14.25 -7.13 -17.26
C PRO A 285 -15.61 -6.50 -16.87
N GLU A 286 -16.70 -7.24 -17.01
CA GLU A 286 -18.05 -6.81 -16.64
C GLU A 286 -18.21 -6.65 -15.13
N GLN A 287 -17.65 -7.57 -14.34
CA GLN A 287 -17.64 -7.48 -12.87
C GLN A 287 -16.86 -6.26 -12.40
N VAL A 288 -15.67 -6.03 -12.97
CA VAL A 288 -14.86 -4.84 -12.68
C VAL A 288 -15.61 -3.56 -13.06
N ALA A 289 -16.20 -3.49 -14.27
CA ALA A 289 -16.98 -2.34 -14.70
C ALA A 289 -18.19 -2.10 -13.79
N ALA A 290 -18.87 -3.15 -13.32
CA ALA A 290 -20.00 -3.01 -12.40
C ALA A 290 -19.62 -2.40 -11.04
N VAL A 291 -18.42 -2.70 -10.52
CA VAL A 291 -17.90 -2.04 -9.30
C VAL A 291 -17.63 -0.55 -9.58
N ILE A 292 -17.06 -0.23 -10.73
CA ILE A 292 -16.84 1.17 -11.17
C ILE A 292 -18.18 1.90 -11.29
N ASP A 293 -19.17 1.30 -11.97
CA ASP A 293 -20.52 1.87 -12.16
C ASP A 293 -21.19 2.16 -10.79
N LYS A 294 -21.05 1.25 -9.83
CA LYS A 294 -21.55 1.44 -8.46
C LYS A 294 -20.85 2.60 -7.75
N ALA A 295 -19.54 2.73 -7.91
CA ALA A 295 -18.76 3.79 -7.27
C ALA A 295 -19.09 5.18 -7.85
N LEU A 296 -19.44 5.27 -9.14
CA LEU A 296 -19.85 6.51 -9.82
C LEU A 296 -21.10 7.17 -9.22
N ALA A 297 -21.93 6.43 -8.49
CA ALA A 297 -23.04 7.02 -7.74
C ALA A 297 -22.56 7.91 -6.56
N PHE A 298 -21.30 7.81 -6.15
CA PHE A 298 -20.75 8.44 -4.97
C PHE A 298 -19.51 9.31 -5.25
N VAL A 299 -18.77 9.01 -6.31
CA VAL A 299 -17.52 9.67 -6.69
C VAL A 299 -17.63 10.20 -8.12
N PRO A 300 -17.36 11.49 -8.36
CA PRO A 300 -17.29 12.01 -9.72
C PRO A 300 -16.25 11.27 -10.57
N GLN A 301 -16.60 11.00 -11.81
CA GLN A 301 -15.83 10.23 -12.78
C GLN A 301 -14.34 10.64 -12.88
N HIS A 302 -14.04 11.95 -12.85
CA HIS A 302 -12.70 12.49 -12.97
C HIS A 302 -11.83 12.29 -11.73
N ARG A 303 -12.41 11.84 -10.60
CA ARG A 303 -11.72 11.53 -9.34
C ARG A 303 -11.69 10.03 -9.02
N LEU A 304 -12.21 9.17 -9.91
CA LEU A 304 -12.27 7.74 -9.69
C LEU A 304 -11.13 7.04 -10.43
N LEU A 305 -10.30 6.30 -9.69
CA LEU A 305 -9.21 5.48 -10.19
C LEU A 305 -9.45 4.01 -9.81
N PRO A 306 -9.68 3.10 -10.78
CA PRO A 306 -9.75 1.66 -10.48
C PRO A 306 -8.41 1.12 -9.98
N CYS A 307 -8.46 0.35 -8.89
CA CYS A 307 -7.29 -0.19 -8.22
C CYS A 307 -7.55 -1.63 -7.71
N THR A 308 -6.53 -2.30 -7.18
CA THR A 308 -6.72 -3.53 -6.41
C THR A 308 -7.13 -3.20 -4.97
N ASN A 309 -7.90 -4.09 -4.31
CA ASN A 309 -8.31 -3.92 -2.91
C ASN A 309 -7.10 -3.76 -1.97
N CYS A 310 -6.02 -4.48 -2.25
CA CYS A 310 -4.78 -4.45 -1.48
C CYS A 310 -3.61 -4.91 -2.36
N GLY A 311 -2.40 -5.01 -1.80
CA GLY A 311 -1.25 -5.58 -2.49
C GLY A 311 -1.43 -7.06 -2.82
N MET A 312 -0.78 -7.55 -3.86
CA MET A 312 -0.97 -8.91 -4.40
C MET A 312 0.16 -9.87 -4.03
N ALA A 313 1.12 -9.46 -3.20
CA ALA A 313 2.34 -10.22 -2.91
C ALA A 313 2.15 -11.70 -2.57
N PRO A 314 1.16 -12.14 -1.76
CA PRO A 314 0.99 -13.55 -1.41
C PRO A 314 0.17 -14.36 -2.43
N MET A 315 -0.32 -13.74 -3.49
CA MET A 315 -1.11 -14.45 -4.51
C MET A 315 -0.26 -15.35 -5.39
N ASN A 316 -0.94 -16.30 -6.07
CA ASN A 316 -0.33 -16.97 -7.21
C ASN A 316 -0.02 -15.94 -8.31
N ARG A 317 1.20 -15.97 -8.87
CA ARG A 317 1.65 -14.97 -9.85
C ARG A 317 0.83 -14.99 -11.14
N GLU A 318 0.48 -16.14 -11.66
CA GLU A 318 -0.31 -16.28 -12.89
C GLU A 318 -1.72 -15.70 -12.69
N ILE A 319 -2.34 -15.99 -11.55
CA ILE A 319 -3.64 -15.42 -11.18
C ILE A 319 -3.54 -13.92 -11.06
N ALA A 320 -2.51 -13.39 -10.38
CA ALA A 320 -2.30 -11.95 -10.25
C ALA A 320 -2.20 -11.27 -11.61
N LEU A 321 -1.45 -11.80 -12.57
CA LEU A 321 -1.32 -11.23 -13.91
C LEU A 321 -2.65 -11.23 -14.69
N ARG A 322 -3.43 -12.29 -14.55
CA ARG A 322 -4.78 -12.35 -15.15
C ARG A 322 -5.71 -11.29 -14.52
N LYS A 323 -5.61 -11.06 -13.22
CA LYS A 323 -6.37 -10.00 -12.51
C LYS A 323 -5.95 -8.59 -12.96
N LEU A 324 -4.66 -8.34 -13.27
CA LEU A 324 -4.22 -7.07 -13.87
C LEU A 324 -4.92 -6.83 -15.23
N SER A 325 -5.00 -7.87 -16.06
CA SER A 325 -5.69 -7.80 -17.35
C SER A 325 -7.18 -7.55 -17.18
N ALA A 326 -7.83 -8.21 -16.21
CA ALA A 326 -9.24 -7.96 -15.89
C ALA A 326 -9.49 -6.52 -15.43
N LEU A 327 -8.61 -5.97 -14.58
CA LEU A 327 -8.67 -4.59 -14.09
C LEU A 327 -8.68 -3.58 -15.26
N THR A 328 -7.73 -3.70 -16.18
CA THR A 328 -7.58 -2.76 -17.30
C THR A 328 -8.68 -2.90 -18.34
N GLN A 329 -9.11 -4.14 -18.65
CA GLN A 329 -10.22 -4.40 -19.56
C GLN A 329 -11.54 -3.89 -18.99
N GLY A 330 -11.79 -4.10 -17.70
CA GLY A 330 -12.98 -3.59 -17.04
C GLY A 330 -13.01 -2.06 -16.97
N ALA A 331 -11.87 -1.42 -16.72
CA ALA A 331 -11.77 0.04 -16.80
C ALA A 331 -11.99 0.55 -18.23
N ALA A 332 -11.49 -0.15 -19.25
CA ALA A 332 -11.77 0.20 -20.65
C ALA A 332 -13.26 0.07 -20.99
N LEU A 333 -13.93 -0.97 -20.51
CA LEU A 333 -15.37 -1.14 -20.67
C LEU A 333 -16.16 0.00 -19.98
N ALA A 334 -15.77 0.40 -18.77
CA ALA A 334 -16.36 1.53 -18.07
C ALA A 334 -16.12 2.86 -18.83
N ARG A 335 -14.93 3.08 -19.41
CA ARG A 335 -14.65 4.24 -20.27
C ARG A 335 -15.62 4.31 -21.46
N THR A 336 -15.91 3.17 -22.09
CA THR A 336 -16.86 3.11 -23.22
C THR A 336 -18.29 3.43 -22.79
N ARG A 337 -18.69 3.09 -21.57
CA ARG A 337 -20.05 3.35 -21.05
C ARG A 337 -20.27 4.79 -20.62
N HIS A 338 -19.24 5.47 -20.15
CA HIS A 338 -19.33 6.78 -19.50
C HIS A 338 -18.53 7.89 -20.20
N GLY A 339 -17.85 7.58 -21.30
CA GLY A 339 -16.96 8.48 -22.06
C GLY A 339 -17.57 9.26 -23.21
#